data_5b8b349d93f13d5384a33ba26009ea5a
#
_entry.id   5b8b349d93f13d5384a33ba26009ea5a
#
_cell.length_a   1.000
_cell.length_b   1.000
_cell.length_c   1.000
_cell.angle_alpha   90.00
_cell.angle_beta   90.00
_cell.angle_gamma   90.00
#
_symmetry.space_group_name_H-M   'P 1'
#
loop_
_entity.id
_entity.type
_entity.pdbx_description
1 polymer ?
#
loop_
_entity_poly.entity_id
_entity_poly.type
_entity_poly.pdbx_seq_one_letter_code
_entity_poly.pdbx_strand_id
1 'polypeptide(L)'
;MAESVMNSLGRVHIVGIGGAGMSGIARVLAARGVEVSGSDAKDSRRLQALRMLGIDAHVGHLDHVEADTLIVSTAIPASNSERTFARENGISELSRAQALAEIMRGHTGIAVSGTHGKTTTTSMLTVALQNCGADPSFVIGSELNESGSNAHVGSGDVFVVEADESDGSFLALPAKVAIVTNVEPDHLDHWGEFDALEAAFESFGKAAGAAGGFVVACADDPGAQSLAEQLQETGIDVRTYG
;
A
#
# COMPACT_ATOMS: atom_id res chain seq x y z
N MET A 1 -9.82 12.19 -12.50
CA MET A 1 -9.02 11.57 -11.39
C MET A 1 -7.66 11.06 -11.86
N ALA A 2 -7.56 10.27 -12.94
CA ALA A 2 -6.26 9.86 -13.50
C ALA A 2 -5.36 11.05 -13.88
N GLU A 3 -5.90 12.09 -14.50
CA GLU A 3 -5.16 13.33 -14.82
C GLU A 3 -4.56 14.03 -13.58
N SER A 4 -5.21 13.94 -12.41
CA SER A 4 -4.70 14.54 -11.18
C SER A 4 -3.44 13.85 -10.64
N VAL A 5 -3.38 12.51 -10.71
CA VAL A 5 -2.21 11.73 -10.27
C VAL A 5 -1.04 11.89 -11.26
N MET A 6 -1.33 11.88 -12.56
CA MET A 6 -0.33 12.15 -13.61
C MET A 6 0.32 13.52 -13.43
N ASN A 7 -0.50 14.55 -13.13
CA ASN A 7 -0.01 15.92 -12.97
C ASN A 7 0.78 16.11 -11.65
N SER A 8 0.56 15.26 -10.64
CA SER A 8 1.26 15.40 -9.36
C SER A 8 2.60 14.66 -9.30
N LEU A 9 2.73 13.54 -10.01
CA LEU A 9 3.92 12.68 -9.95
C LEU A 9 4.89 12.86 -11.13
N GLY A 10 4.40 13.33 -12.29
CA GLY A 10 5.20 13.39 -13.51
C GLY A 10 5.68 12.00 -13.95
N ARG A 11 6.92 11.93 -14.47
CA ARG A 11 7.61 10.67 -14.78
C ARG A 11 8.08 10.03 -13.48
N VAL A 12 7.82 8.75 -13.32
CA VAL A 12 8.11 8.02 -12.08
C VAL A 12 9.19 6.97 -12.31
N HIS A 13 10.21 6.99 -11.44
CA HIS A 13 11.17 5.89 -11.36
C HIS A 13 11.04 5.16 -10.03
N ILE A 14 11.00 3.82 -10.06
CA ILE A 14 10.77 2.98 -8.87
C ILE A 14 12.00 2.16 -8.56
N VAL A 15 12.64 2.41 -7.41
CA VAL A 15 13.81 1.66 -6.94
C VAL A 15 13.36 0.47 -6.11
N GLY A 16 13.74 -0.73 -6.53
CA GLY A 16 13.23 -1.99 -5.99
C GLY A 16 11.89 -2.41 -6.62
N ILE A 17 11.69 -2.10 -7.90
CA ILE A 17 10.42 -2.28 -8.63
C ILE A 17 9.92 -3.74 -8.69
N GLY A 18 10.83 -4.73 -8.57
CA GLY A 18 10.49 -6.16 -8.54
C GLY A 18 9.89 -6.66 -7.23
N GLY A 19 9.89 -5.83 -6.18
CA GLY A 19 9.22 -6.13 -4.92
C GLY A 19 7.70 -6.27 -5.09
N ALA A 20 7.04 -7.10 -4.25
CA ALA A 20 5.61 -7.39 -4.40
C ALA A 20 4.75 -6.12 -4.39
N GLY A 21 4.86 -5.28 -3.36
CA GLY A 21 4.11 -4.03 -3.27
C GLY A 21 4.53 -2.99 -4.32
N MET A 22 5.82 -2.91 -4.65
CA MET A 22 6.36 -1.95 -5.62
C MET A 22 5.89 -2.26 -7.03
N SER A 23 5.89 -3.53 -7.44
CA SER A 23 5.37 -3.96 -8.75
C SER A 23 3.88 -3.69 -8.90
N GLY A 24 3.10 -3.78 -7.81
CA GLY A 24 1.69 -3.40 -7.80
C GLY A 24 1.49 -1.90 -8.06
N ILE A 25 2.25 -1.05 -7.38
CA ILE A 25 2.25 0.40 -7.59
C ILE A 25 2.62 0.73 -9.06
N ALA A 26 3.70 0.11 -9.58
CA ALA A 26 4.12 0.30 -10.96
C ALA A 26 3.01 -0.01 -11.96
N ARG A 27 2.29 -1.13 -11.77
CA ARG A 27 1.15 -1.53 -12.61
C ARG A 27 0.01 -0.52 -12.57
N VAL A 28 -0.38 -0.06 -11.37
CA VAL A 28 -1.45 0.93 -11.21
C VAL A 28 -1.09 2.25 -11.88
N LEU A 29 0.13 2.75 -11.67
CA LEU A 29 0.59 4.00 -12.29
C LEU A 29 0.62 3.89 -13.81
N ALA A 30 1.21 2.83 -14.36
CA ALA A 30 1.26 2.61 -15.81
C ALA A 30 -0.15 2.46 -16.42
N ALA A 31 -1.05 1.72 -15.77
CA ALA A 31 -2.45 1.58 -16.22
C ALA A 31 -3.21 2.92 -16.21
N ARG A 32 -2.79 3.88 -15.37
CA ARG A 32 -3.32 5.26 -15.35
C ARG A 32 -2.61 6.20 -16.32
N GLY A 33 -1.67 5.69 -17.13
CA GLY A 33 -0.96 6.47 -18.15
C GLY A 33 0.23 7.26 -17.63
N VAL A 34 0.70 7.00 -16.40
CA VAL A 34 1.96 7.56 -15.90
C VAL A 34 3.13 6.86 -16.60
N GLU A 35 4.13 7.62 -17.05
CA GLU A 35 5.38 7.07 -17.56
C GLU A 35 6.18 6.49 -16.37
N VAL A 36 6.35 5.16 -16.36
CA VAL A 36 6.99 4.43 -15.27
C VAL A 36 8.23 3.73 -15.76
N SER A 37 9.32 3.95 -15.06
CA SER A 37 10.56 3.18 -15.15
C SER A 37 10.95 2.61 -13.78
N GLY A 38 11.97 1.76 -13.72
CA GLY A 38 12.47 1.32 -12.42
C GLY A 38 13.61 0.33 -12.49
N SER A 39 14.24 0.13 -11.35
CA SER A 39 15.38 -0.76 -11.14
C SER A 39 15.13 -1.79 -10.07
N ASP A 40 15.79 -2.93 -10.18
CA ASP A 40 15.85 -3.93 -9.12
C ASP A 40 17.24 -4.61 -9.11
N ALA A 41 17.71 -5.01 -7.95
CA ALA A 41 19.01 -5.67 -7.82
C ALA A 41 19.08 -7.02 -8.53
N LYS A 42 17.93 -7.69 -8.74
CA LYS A 42 17.83 -9.04 -9.30
C LYS A 42 16.76 -9.13 -10.37
N ASP A 43 17.02 -9.93 -11.41
CA ASP A 43 15.95 -10.32 -12.33
C ASP A 43 14.95 -11.24 -11.63
N SER A 44 13.67 -11.06 -11.97
CA SER A 44 12.57 -11.82 -11.39
C SER A 44 11.41 -11.96 -12.38
N ARG A 45 10.52 -12.93 -12.11
CA ARG A 45 9.30 -13.07 -12.92
C ARG A 45 8.46 -11.79 -12.90
N ARG A 46 8.42 -11.05 -11.76
CA ARG A 46 7.72 -9.77 -11.65
C ARG A 46 8.36 -8.70 -12.53
N LEU A 47 9.69 -8.61 -12.54
CA LEU A 47 10.40 -7.68 -13.41
C LEU A 47 10.12 -7.94 -14.90
N GLN A 48 10.13 -9.22 -15.30
CA GLN A 48 9.78 -9.62 -16.66
C GLN A 48 8.32 -9.30 -17.00
N ALA A 49 7.39 -9.53 -16.09
CA ALA A 49 5.98 -9.19 -16.26
C ALA A 49 5.76 -7.68 -16.39
N LEU A 50 6.52 -6.83 -15.70
CA LEU A 50 6.48 -5.38 -15.85
C LEU A 50 6.96 -4.94 -17.24
N ARG A 51 8.06 -5.53 -17.73
CA ARG A 51 8.55 -5.28 -19.09
C ARG A 51 7.52 -5.65 -20.17
N MET A 52 6.78 -6.73 -19.97
CA MET A 52 5.70 -7.13 -20.90
C MET A 52 4.54 -6.12 -20.93
N LEU A 53 4.36 -5.33 -19.87
CA LEU A 53 3.41 -4.22 -19.81
C LEU A 53 3.95 -2.91 -20.39
N GLY A 54 5.17 -2.92 -20.95
CA GLY A 54 5.81 -1.73 -21.52
C GLY A 54 6.52 -0.83 -20.50
N ILE A 55 6.65 -1.29 -19.25
CA ILE A 55 7.39 -0.55 -18.20
C ILE A 55 8.88 -0.78 -18.42
N ASP A 56 9.65 0.30 -18.43
CA ASP A 56 11.11 0.23 -18.57
C ASP A 56 11.77 -0.18 -17.24
N ALA A 57 11.93 -1.49 -17.07
CA ALA A 57 12.42 -2.10 -15.83
C ALA A 57 13.80 -2.74 -16.03
N HIS A 58 14.78 -2.28 -15.24
CA HIS A 58 16.20 -2.67 -15.35
C HIS A 58 16.64 -3.60 -14.24
N VAL A 59 17.68 -4.40 -14.51
CA VAL A 59 18.43 -5.12 -13.49
C VAL A 59 19.69 -4.32 -13.17
N GLY A 60 19.96 -4.16 -11.88
CA GLY A 60 21.02 -3.28 -11.38
C GLY A 60 20.51 -1.85 -11.18
N HIS A 61 21.20 -1.12 -10.30
CA HIS A 61 20.89 0.28 -10.04
C HIS A 61 21.62 1.20 -11.02
N LEU A 62 21.00 2.34 -11.32
CA LEU A 62 21.50 3.31 -12.27
C LEU A 62 22.27 4.44 -11.57
N ASP A 63 23.21 5.05 -12.26
CA ASP A 63 23.89 6.26 -11.77
C ASP A 63 23.18 7.56 -12.19
N HIS A 64 22.22 7.45 -13.11
CA HIS A 64 21.43 8.56 -13.63
C HIS A 64 19.97 8.13 -13.82
N VAL A 65 19.05 8.97 -13.38
CA VAL A 65 17.60 8.69 -13.44
C VAL A 65 16.88 9.86 -14.10
N GLU A 66 16.10 9.60 -15.14
CA GLU A 66 15.24 10.57 -15.80
C GLU A 66 13.80 10.47 -15.25
N ALA A 67 13.54 11.12 -14.13
CA ALA A 67 12.22 11.11 -13.49
C ALA A 67 11.97 12.44 -12.78
N ASP A 68 10.69 12.72 -12.53
CA ASP A 68 10.23 13.85 -11.74
C ASP A 68 9.95 13.39 -10.28
N THR A 69 9.66 12.10 -10.11
CA THR A 69 9.44 11.47 -8.81
C THR A 69 10.15 10.11 -8.72
N LEU A 70 10.85 9.89 -7.62
CA LEU A 70 11.45 8.61 -7.25
C LEU A 70 10.57 7.93 -6.19
N ILE A 71 10.17 6.68 -6.42
CA ILE A 71 9.49 5.88 -5.40
C ILE A 71 10.46 4.80 -4.90
N VAL A 72 10.64 4.72 -3.59
CA VAL A 72 11.69 3.89 -2.99
C VAL A 72 11.10 2.83 -2.06
N SER A 73 11.54 1.59 -2.23
CA SER A 73 11.28 0.53 -1.27
C SER A 73 12.06 0.74 0.04
N THR A 74 11.47 0.39 1.17
CA THR A 74 12.12 0.45 2.49
C THR A 74 13.40 -0.39 2.57
N ALA A 75 13.53 -1.42 1.73
CA ALA A 75 14.74 -2.25 1.63
C ALA A 75 15.95 -1.54 0.97
N ILE A 76 15.75 -0.38 0.34
CA ILE A 76 16.80 0.33 -0.39
C ILE A 76 17.50 1.32 0.55
N PRO A 77 18.81 1.17 0.77
CA PRO A 77 19.56 2.05 1.67
C PRO A 77 19.68 3.47 1.12
N ALA A 78 19.85 4.44 2.02
CA ALA A 78 20.01 5.85 1.64
C ALA A 78 21.25 6.14 0.78
N SER A 79 22.23 5.24 0.79
CA SER A 79 23.46 5.30 -0.01
C SER A 79 23.32 4.74 -1.44
N ASN A 80 22.12 4.29 -1.84
CA ASN A 80 21.87 3.82 -3.20
C ASN A 80 22.13 4.94 -4.22
N SER A 81 22.75 4.61 -5.37
CA SER A 81 23.16 5.60 -6.39
C SER A 81 21.97 6.41 -6.92
N GLU A 82 20.84 5.78 -7.21
CA GLU A 82 19.63 6.44 -7.72
C GLU A 82 19.03 7.41 -6.71
N ARG A 83 19.01 7.05 -5.41
CA ARG A 83 18.58 7.95 -4.33
C ARG A 83 19.54 9.13 -4.15
N THR A 84 20.84 8.88 -4.26
CA THR A 84 21.85 9.93 -4.19
C THR A 84 21.70 10.90 -5.36
N PHE A 85 21.58 10.39 -6.57
CA PHE A 85 21.31 11.18 -7.77
C PHE A 85 20.03 12.02 -7.63
N ALA A 86 18.93 11.40 -7.19
CA ALA A 86 17.65 12.10 -7.00
C ALA A 86 17.79 13.30 -6.04
N ARG A 87 18.47 13.09 -4.91
CA ARG A 87 18.70 14.12 -3.90
C ARG A 87 19.55 15.29 -4.45
N GLU A 88 20.61 14.98 -5.20
CA GLU A 88 21.50 15.98 -5.79
C GLU A 88 20.84 16.79 -6.90
N ASN A 89 19.84 16.22 -7.57
CA ASN A 89 19.12 16.84 -8.70
C ASN A 89 17.72 17.35 -8.34
N GLY A 90 17.33 17.31 -7.05
CA GLY A 90 16.04 17.84 -6.60
C GLY A 90 14.82 17.03 -7.06
N ILE A 91 15.00 15.75 -7.40
CA ILE A 91 13.91 14.83 -7.72
C ILE A 91 13.16 14.49 -6.43
N SER A 92 11.83 14.55 -6.44
CA SER A 92 11.00 14.24 -5.27
C SER A 92 11.10 12.75 -4.91
N GLU A 93 11.41 12.42 -3.68
CA GLU A 93 11.45 11.04 -3.19
C GLU A 93 10.20 10.72 -2.37
N LEU A 94 9.50 9.66 -2.73
CA LEU A 94 8.35 9.12 -2.01
C LEU A 94 8.64 7.71 -1.50
N SER A 95 8.18 7.41 -0.30
CA SER A 95 8.10 6.04 0.19
C SER A 95 7.00 5.26 -0.53
N ARG A 96 7.03 3.92 -0.41
CA ARG A 96 5.95 3.03 -0.89
C ARG A 96 4.57 3.49 -0.41
N ALA A 97 4.43 3.81 0.88
CA ALA A 97 3.17 4.21 1.47
C ALA A 97 2.68 5.58 0.96
N GLN A 98 3.59 6.55 0.80
CA GLN A 98 3.24 7.84 0.23
C GLN A 98 2.77 7.71 -1.23
N ALA A 99 3.46 6.91 -2.03
CA ALA A 99 3.04 6.63 -3.40
C ALA A 99 1.67 5.92 -3.44
N LEU A 100 1.44 4.96 -2.55
CA LEU A 100 0.17 4.27 -2.43
C LEU A 100 -0.95 5.23 -2.02
N ALA A 101 -0.68 6.13 -1.08
CA ALA A 101 -1.62 7.18 -0.68
C ALA A 101 -1.99 8.11 -1.85
N GLU A 102 -1.01 8.50 -2.68
CA GLU A 102 -1.27 9.30 -3.88
C GLU A 102 -2.20 8.58 -4.87
N ILE A 103 -1.95 7.31 -5.15
CA ILE A 103 -2.78 6.55 -6.09
C ILE A 103 -4.17 6.19 -5.54
N MET A 104 -4.37 6.23 -4.22
CA MET A 104 -5.67 6.04 -3.57
C MET A 104 -6.53 7.31 -3.58
N ARG A 105 -5.95 8.48 -3.84
CA ARG A 105 -6.70 9.75 -3.82
C ARG A 105 -7.93 9.72 -4.72
N GLY A 106 -9.03 10.21 -4.18
CA GLY A 106 -10.30 10.29 -4.89
C GLY A 106 -11.11 8.99 -4.90
N HIS A 107 -10.61 7.94 -4.25
CA HIS A 107 -11.32 6.68 -4.06
C HIS A 107 -11.78 6.52 -2.61
N THR A 108 -12.76 5.66 -2.41
CA THR A 108 -13.09 5.14 -1.08
C THR A 108 -12.06 4.07 -0.72
N GLY A 109 -11.06 4.44 0.06
CA GLY A 109 -9.98 3.55 0.49
C GLY A 109 -10.47 2.54 1.53
N ILE A 110 -10.18 1.27 1.31
CA ILE A 110 -10.31 0.19 2.29
C ILE A 110 -8.91 -0.37 2.53
N ALA A 111 -8.42 -0.25 3.75
CA ALA A 111 -7.10 -0.73 4.14
C ALA A 111 -7.23 -1.89 5.14
N VAL A 112 -6.60 -3.01 4.82
CA VAL A 112 -6.59 -4.21 5.66
C VAL A 112 -5.24 -4.34 6.34
N SER A 113 -5.23 -4.24 7.66
CA SER A 113 -4.06 -4.37 8.51
C SER A 113 -4.25 -5.44 9.58
N GLY A 114 -3.21 -5.69 10.36
CA GLY A 114 -3.17 -6.68 11.44
C GLY A 114 -1.88 -7.50 11.36
N THR A 115 -1.45 -8.05 12.47
CA THR A 115 -0.21 -8.81 12.56
C THR A 115 -0.16 -9.95 11.55
N HIS A 116 -1.27 -10.67 11.40
CA HIS A 116 -1.41 -11.82 10.50
C HIS A 116 -2.68 -11.75 9.64
N GLY A 117 -2.68 -12.46 8.50
CA GLY A 117 -3.88 -12.62 7.67
C GLY A 117 -4.20 -11.46 6.73
N LYS A 118 -3.41 -10.36 6.72
CA LYS A 118 -3.60 -9.19 5.85
C LYS A 118 -3.85 -9.57 4.37
N THR A 119 -2.89 -10.25 3.77
CA THR A 119 -2.94 -10.64 2.36
C THR A 119 -4.16 -11.49 2.02
N THR A 120 -4.47 -12.49 2.87
CA THR A 120 -5.63 -13.37 2.68
C THR A 120 -6.93 -12.58 2.75
N THR A 121 -7.10 -11.75 3.77
CA THR A 121 -8.31 -10.95 3.98
C THR A 121 -8.48 -9.92 2.86
N THR A 122 -7.40 -9.24 2.45
CA THR A 122 -7.42 -8.30 1.33
C THR A 122 -7.83 -8.98 0.03
N SER A 123 -7.29 -10.17 -0.22
CA SER A 123 -7.61 -10.97 -1.41
C SER A 123 -9.08 -11.41 -1.42
N MET A 124 -9.57 -11.96 -0.30
CA MET A 124 -10.96 -12.39 -0.16
C MET A 124 -11.94 -11.23 -0.35
N LEU A 125 -11.65 -10.08 0.28
CA LEU A 125 -12.46 -8.89 0.14
C LEU A 125 -12.50 -8.39 -1.31
N THR A 126 -11.35 -8.35 -1.97
CA THR A 126 -11.25 -7.92 -3.37
C THR A 126 -12.09 -8.80 -4.27
N VAL A 127 -11.97 -10.12 -4.15
CA VAL A 127 -12.75 -11.10 -4.93
C VAL A 127 -14.24 -10.96 -4.62
N ALA A 128 -14.62 -10.79 -3.36
CA ALA A 128 -16.03 -10.57 -2.99
C ALA A 128 -16.61 -9.31 -3.63
N LEU A 129 -15.88 -8.19 -3.60
CA LEU A 129 -16.29 -6.94 -4.23
C LEU A 129 -16.41 -7.07 -5.75
N GLN A 130 -15.47 -7.78 -6.41
CA GLN A 130 -15.54 -8.07 -7.84
C GLN A 130 -16.78 -8.89 -8.20
N ASN A 131 -17.07 -9.94 -7.42
CA ASN A 131 -18.28 -10.77 -7.63
C ASN A 131 -19.59 -10.02 -7.35
N CYS A 132 -19.56 -8.97 -6.54
CA CYS A 132 -20.69 -8.05 -6.34
C CYS A 132 -20.80 -6.98 -7.44
N GLY A 133 -19.91 -6.97 -8.44
CA GLY A 133 -19.92 -6.02 -9.55
C GLY A 133 -19.35 -4.65 -9.21
N ALA A 134 -18.61 -4.51 -8.09
CA ALA A 134 -18.04 -3.23 -7.67
C ALA A 134 -16.76 -2.82 -8.45
N ASP A 135 -16.11 -3.75 -9.13
CA ASP A 135 -14.85 -3.56 -9.88
C ASP A 135 -13.84 -2.64 -9.16
N PRO A 136 -13.34 -3.05 -7.96
CA PRO A 136 -12.44 -2.22 -7.17
C PRO A 136 -11.04 -2.14 -7.79
N SER A 137 -10.36 -1.01 -7.64
CA SER A 137 -8.90 -0.97 -7.75
C SER A 137 -8.28 -1.65 -6.54
N PHE A 138 -7.11 -2.29 -6.71
CA PHE A 138 -6.42 -2.91 -5.57
C PHE A 138 -4.90 -2.98 -5.75
N VAL A 139 -4.19 -3.02 -4.61
CA VAL A 139 -2.78 -3.41 -4.50
C VAL A 139 -2.62 -4.34 -3.30
N ILE A 140 -2.14 -5.56 -3.55
CA ILE A 140 -2.01 -6.64 -2.55
C ILE A 140 -0.55 -7.14 -2.54
N GLY A 141 -0.11 -7.68 -1.42
CA GLY A 141 1.24 -8.23 -1.25
C GLY A 141 1.53 -9.51 -2.04
N SER A 142 0.49 -10.20 -2.55
CA SER A 142 0.62 -11.41 -3.38
C SER A 142 -0.28 -11.33 -4.62
N GLU A 143 -0.05 -12.24 -5.57
CA GLU A 143 -0.91 -12.38 -6.75
C GLU A 143 -2.22 -13.07 -6.37
N LEU A 144 -3.36 -12.56 -6.88
CA LEU A 144 -4.64 -13.24 -6.79
C LEU A 144 -4.65 -14.48 -7.70
N ASN A 145 -5.12 -15.61 -7.18
CA ASN A 145 -5.20 -16.85 -7.96
C ASN A 145 -6.08 -16.72 -9.21
N GLU A 146 -7.12 -15.91 -9.16
CA GLU A 146 -8.09 -15.74 -10.25
C GLU A 146 -7.54 -14.90 -11.41
N SER A 147 -6.78 -13.83 -11.09
CA SER A 147 -6.24 -12.91 -12.11
C SER A 147 -4.75 -13.07 -12.38
N GLY A 148 -4.02 -13.76 -11.51
CA GLY A 148 -2.55 -13.84 -11.57
C GLY A 148 -1.87 -12.48 -11.37
N SER A 149 -2.59 -11.49 -10.83
CA SER A 149 -2.09 -10.14 -10.63
C SER A 149 -2.19 -9.72 -9.16
N ASN A 150 -1.21 -8.96 -8.72
CA ASN A 150 -1.20 -8.34 -7.39
C ASN A 150 -1.76 -6.91 -7.38
N ALA A 151 -2.17 -6.40 -8.53
CA ALA A 151 -2.74 -5.06 -8.65
C ALA A 151 -3.67 -4.96 -9.86
N HIS A 152 -4.67 -4.10 -9.74
CA HIS A 152 -5.66 -3.82 -10.79
C HIS A 152 -6.16 -2.37 -10.66
N VAL A 153 -6.48 -1.77 -11.78
CA VAL A 153 -7.22 -0.50 -11.84
C VAL A 153 -8.62 -0.81 -12.29
N GLY A 154 -9.54 -0.81 -11.35
CA GLY A 154 -10.97 -1.00 -11.60
C GLY A 154 -11.66 0.30 -12.01
N SER A 155 -12.86 0.18 -12.52
CA SER A 155 -13.74 1.31 -12.87
C SER A 155 -14.58 1.82 -11.70
N GLY A 156 -14.58 1.11 -10.57
CA GLY A 156 -15.34 1.47 -9.36
C GLY A 156 -14.63 2.48 -8.48
N ASP A 157 -15.39 3.06 -7.54
CA ASP A 157 -14.90 4.08 -6.62
C ASP A 157 -14.09 3.51 -5.43
N VAL A 158 -14.01 2.19 -5.29
CA VAL A 158 -13.33 1.53 -4.17
C VAL A 158 -11.88 1.23 -4.53
N PHE A 159 -10.98 1.46 -3.57
CA PHE A 159 -9.58 1.07 -3.63
C PHE A 159 -9.23 0.20 -2.42
N VAL A 160 -8.87 -1.05 -2.65
CA VAL A 160 -8.51 -2.00 -1.59
C VAL A 160 -6.99 -2.15 -1.51
N VAL A 161 -6.44 -2.00 -0.32
CA VAL A 161 -5.00 -2.14 -0.09
C VAL A 161 -4.68 -3.00 1.11
N GLU A 162 -3.57 -3.69 1.03
CA GLU A 162 -2.91 -4.30 2.17
C GLU A 162 -2.06 -3.23 2.88
N ALA A 163 -2.33 -3.00 4.17
CA ALA A 163 -1.73 -1.98 5.01
C ALA A 163 -0.72 -2.62 5.97
N ASP A 164 0.56 -2.39 5.72
CA ASP A 164 1.67 -3.02 6.43
C ASP A 164 2.01 -2.21 7.70
N GLU A 165 1.81 -2.82 8.86
CA GLU A 165 2.11 -2.24 10.16
C GLU A 165 3.59 -2.36 10.56
N SER A 166 4.36 -3.19 9.88
CA SER A 166 5.72 -3.56 10.28
C SER A 166 6.70 -2.38 10.38
N ASP A 167 6.46 -1.32 9.61
CA ASP A 167 7.29 -0.12 9.54
C ASP A 167 6.49 1.18 9.84
N GLY A 168 5.26 1.06 10.34
CA GLY A 168 4.38 2.19 10.62
C GLY A 168 3.82 2.89 9.38
N SER A 169 4.17 2.45 8.18
CA SER A 169 3.78 3.09 6.93
C SER A 169 2.26 3.08 6.67
N PHE A 170 1.53 2.14 7.27
CA PHE A 170 0.06 2.02 7.15
C PHE A 170 -0.67 3.28 7.66
N LEU A 171 -0.08 4.04 8.56
CA LEU A 171 -0.65 5.28 9.09
C LEU A 171 -0.76 6.40 8.04
N ALA A 172 -0.02 6.30 6.95
CA ALA A 172 -0.06 7.28 5.86
C ALA A 172 -1.20 7.04 4.85
N LEU A 173 -1.90 5.90 4.94
CA LEU A 173 -2.93 5.52 3.97
C LEU A 173 -4.25 6.26 4.22
N PRO A 174 -4.86 6.90 3.20
CA PRO A 174 -6.12 7.61 3.33
C PRO A 174 -7.31 6.62 3.29
N ALA A 175 -7.42 5.77 4.30
CA ALA A 175 -8.48 4.79 4.40
C ALA A 175 -9.75 5.39 5.02
N LYS A 176 -10.91 5.14 4.40
CA LYS A 176 -12.23 5.34 4.99
C LYS A 176 -12.69 4.11 5.77
N VAL A 177 -12.27 2.93 5.34
CA VAL A 177 -12.57 1.69 6.06
C VAL A 177 -11.25 1.06 6.47
N ALA A 178 -11.05 0.90 7.77
CA ALA A 178 -9.94 0.19 8.35
C ALA A 178 -10.41 -1.20 8.78
N ILE A 179 -9.77 -2.25 8.26
CA ILE A 179 -10.04 -3.63 8.68
C ILE A 179 -8.83 -4.12 9.47
N VAL A 180 -9.07 -4.58 10.69
CA VAL A 180 -8.02 -5.11 11.57
C VAL A 180 -8.29 -6.59 11.85
N THR A 181 -7.39 -7.44 11.40
CA THR A 181 -7.53 -8.90 11.53
C THR A 181 -7.14 -9.41 12.89
N ASN A 182 -6.05 -8.92 13.45
CA ASN A 182 -5.54 -9.22 14.80
C ASN A 182 -4.52 -8.15 15.21
N VAL A 183 -4.27 -8.04 16.52
CA VAL A 183 -3.23 -7.18 17.09
C VAL A 183 -2.44 -7.99 18.10
N GLU A 184 -1.26 -8.45 17.69
CA GLU A 184 -0.38 -9.29 18.48
C GLU A 184 1.03 -8.71 18.55
N PRO A 185 1.86 -9.04 19.56
CA PRO A 185 3.24 -8.59 19.63
C PRO A 185 4.08 -9.12 18.45
N ASP A 186 4.39 -8.24 17.50
CA ASP A 186 5.28 -8.52 16.38
C ASP A 186 6.02 -7.23 15.99
N HIS A 187 7.06 -7.35 15.18
CA HIS A 187 7.86 -6.21 14.68
C HIS A 187 8.36 -5.27 15.78
N LEU A 188 8.67 -5.82 16.98
CA LEU A 188 9.14 -5.03 18.12
C LEU A 188 10.53 -4.42 17.91
N ASP A 189 11.27 -4.89 16.92
CA ASP A 189 12.50 -4.25 16.43
C ASP A 189 12.24 -2.85 15.86
N HIS A 190 11.05 -2.59 15.30
CA HIS A 190 10.61 -1.28 14.86
C HIS A 190 9.89 -0.50 15.96
N TRP A 191 8.91 -1.14 16.62
CA TRP A 191 8.03 -0.47 17.57
C TRP A 191 8.64 -0.29 18.97
N GLY A 192 9.66 -1.07 19.31
CA GLY A 192 10.28 -1.11 20.64
C GLY A 192 9.44 -1.90 21.63
N GLU A 193 8.21 -1.46 21.90
CA GLU A 193 7.28 -2.11 22.83
C GLU A 193 5.90 -2.33 22.20
N PHE A 194 5.14 -3.27 22.75
CA PHE A 194 3.82 -3.65 22.22
C PHE A 194 2.82 -2.49 22.32
N ASP A 195 2.84 -1.72 23.41
CA ASP A 195 1.96 -0.56 23.62
C ASP A 195 2.10 0.47 22.48
N ALA A 196 3.28 0.61 21.88
CA ALA A 196 3.50 1.51 20.75
C ALA A 196 2.79 1.00 19.47
N LEU A 197 2.79 -0.32 19.25
CA LEU A 197 2.07 -0.95 18.14
C LEU A 197 0.55 -0.80 18.35
N GLU A 198 0.04 -1.05 19.58
CA GLU A 198 -1.38 -0.86 19.89
C GLU A 198 -1.82 0.61 19.64
N ALA A 199 -1.02 1.58 20.10
CA ALA A 199 -1.29 3.00 19.86
C ALA A 199 -1.27 3.35 18.36
N ALA A 200 -0.46 2.68 17.56
CA ALA A 200 -0.46 2.84 16.11
C ALA A 200 -1.75 2.28 15.47
N PHE A 201 -2.23 1.11 15.89
CA PHE A 201 -3.52 0.59 15.44
C PHE A 201 -4.70 1.48 15.88
N GLU A 202 -4.66 2.02 17.09
CA GLU A 202 -5.65 3.01 17.55
C GLU A 202 -5.65 4.25 16.65
N SER A 203 -4.46 4.77 16.31
CA SER A 203 -4.30 5.92 15.41
C SER A 203 -4.83 5.63 14.02
N PHE A 204 -4.61 4.41 13.50
CA PHE A 204 -5.12 3.96 12.21
C PHE A 204 -6.65 3.92 12.20
N GLY A 205 -7.28 3.35 13.25
CA GLY A 205 -8.74 3.35 13.39
C GLY A 205 -9.34 4.75 13.54
N LYS A 206 -8.69 5.63 14.33
CA LYS A 206 -9.09 7.03 14.48
C LYS A 206 -9.04 7.80 13.17
N ALA A 207 -8.02 7.55 12.34
CA ALA A 207 -7.92 8.17 11.03
C ALA A 207 -9.08 7.78 10.11
N ALA A 208 -9.50 6.51 10.10
CA ALA A 208 -10.66 6.06 9.34
C ALA A 208 -11.97 6.73 9.84
N GLY A 209 -12.16 6.81 11.14
CA GLY A 209 -13.29 7.53 11.74
C GLY A 209 -13.30 9.01 11.38
N ALA A 210 -12.17 9.70 11.47
CA ALA A 210 -12.03 11.12 11.10
C ALA A 210 -12.28 11.36 9.60
N ALA A 211 -12.04 10.36 8.75
CA ALA A 211 -12.40 10.41 7.32
C ALA A 211 -13.91 10.19 7.06
N GLY A 212 -14.73 10.09 8.10
CA GLY A 212 -16.17 9.81 8.01
C GLY A 212 -16.48 8.37 7.62
N GLY A 213 -15.59 7.45 7.97
CA GLY A 213 -15.71 6.02 7.73
C GLY A 213 -15.89 5.21 9.01
N PHE A 214 -15.48 3.94 8.98
CA PHE A 214 -15.64 3.00 10.09
C PHE A 214 -14.49 2.00 10.16
N VAL A 215 -14.44 1.26 11.29
CA VAL A 215 -13.50 0.18 11.53
C VAL A 215 -14.21 -1.16 11.53
N VAL A 216 -13.58 -2.20 11.01
CA VAL A 216 -14.01 -3.60 11.12
C VAL A 216 -12.91 -4.36 11.85
N ALA A 217 -13.21 -4.94 13.02
CA ALA A 217 -12.23 -5.65 13.84
C ALA A 217 -12.66 -7.09 14.13
N CYS A 218 -11.68 -8.00 14.22
CA CYS A 218 -11.93 -9.39 14.58
C CYS A 218 -12.24 -9.50 16.08
N ALA A 219 -13.43 -10.02 16.44
CA ALA A 219 -13.84 -10.24 17.82
C ALA A 219 -13.23 -11.50 18.44
N ASP A 220 -12.71 -12.41 17.62
CA ASP A 220 -12.04 -13.64 18.10
C ASP A 220 -10.59 -13.40 18.53
N ASP A 221 -10.02 -12.23 18.16
CA ASP A 221 -8.67 -11.82 18.57
C ASP A 221 -8.75 -10.84 19.75
N PRO A 222 -8.10 -11.14 20.89
CA PRO A 222 -8.18 -10.28 22.07
C PRO A 222 -7.65 -8.87 21.87
N GLY A 223 -6.58 -8.70 21.07
CA GLY A 223 -5.99 -7.39 20.77
C GLY A 223 -6.89 -6.55 19.87
N ALA A 224 -7.44 -7.14 18.81
CA ALA A 224 -8.38 -6.45 17.93
C ALA A 224 -9.72 -6.15 18.64
N GLN A 225 -10.17 -7.01 19.55
CA GLN A 225 -11.35 -6.75 20.39
C GLN A 225 -11.10 -5.57 21.33
N SER A 226 -9.96 -5.54 22.03
CA SER A 226 -9.58 -4.42 22.90
C SER A 226 -9.52 -3.11 22.13
N LEU A 227 -8.91 -3.12 20.94
CA LEU A 227 -8.89 -1.97 20.02
C LEU A 227 -10.31 -1.52 19.64
N ALA A 228 -11.20 -2.46 19.32
CA ALA A 228 -12.59 -2.14 18.97
C ALA A 228 -13.32 -1.42 20.11
N GLU A 229 -13.18 -1.90 21.36
CA GLU A 229 -13.78 -1.29 22.54
C GLU A 229 -13.25 0.13 22.77
N GLN A 230 -11.93 0.33 22.70
CA GLN A 230 -11.28 1.64 22.85
C GLN A 230 -11.76 2.64 21.78
N LEU A 231 -11.88 2.22 20.53
CA LEU A 231 -12.34 3.08 19.45
C LEU A 231 -13.84 3.43 19.60
N GLN A 232 -14.68 2.50 20.05
CA GLN A 232 -16.10 2.75 20.33
C GLN A 232 -16.28 3.79 21.44
N GLU A 233 -15.46 3.74 22.50
CA GLU A 233 -15.47 4.75 23.56
C GLU A 233 -15.18 6.17 23.06
N THR A 234 -14.44 6.30 21.97
CA THR A 234 -14.18 7.60 21.32
C THR A 234 -15.26 8.01 20.31
N GLY A 235 -16.32 7.18 20.15
CA GLY A 235 -17.46 7.49 19.26
C GLY A 235 -17.25 7.11 17.80
N ILE A 236 -16.24 6.29 17.49
CA ILE A 236 -16.00 5.78 16.14
C ILE A 236 -16.97 4.62 15.85
N ASP A 237 -17.54 4.58 14.64
CA ASP A 237 -18.32 3.42 14.18
C ASP A 237 -17.40 2.21 14.03
N VAL A 238 -17.57 1.22 14.91
CA VAL A 238 -16.80 -0.03 14.88
C VAL A 238 -17.75 -1.19 14.72
N ARG A 239 -17.47 -2.04 13.77
CA ARG A 239 -18.16 -3.30 13.48
C ARG A 239 -17.21 -4.44 13.74
N THR A 240 -17.74 -5.53 14.31
CA THR A 240 -16.93 -6.71 14.60
C THR A 240 -17.38 -7.92 13.78
N TYR A 241 -16.46 -8.84 13.56
CA TYR A 241 -16.71 -10.17 13.01
C TYR A 241 -15.94 -11.22 13.82
N GLY A 242 -16.41 -12.49 13.81
CA GLY A 242 -15.83 -13.63 14.49
C GLY A 242 -16.77 -14.81 14.40
#